data_6dda6356512bcf5ac1f2ee714bb37a58
#
_entry.id   6dda6356512bcf5ac1f2ee714bb37a58
#
_cell.length_a   1.000
_cell.length_b   1.000
_cell.length_c   1.000
_cell.angle_alpha   90.00
_cell.angle_beta   90.00
_cell.angle_gamma   90.00
#
_symmetry.space_group_name_H-M   'P 1'
#
loop_
_entity.id
_entity.type
_entity.pdbx_description
1 polymer ?
#
loop_
_entity_poly.entity_id
_entity_poly.type
_entity_poly.pdbx_seq_one_letter_code
_entity_poly.pdbx_strand_id
1 'polypeptide(L)'
;MKSTFFFLSFLLFIGLVNPTAAQTPAEKIQQLGLQVPEISQPIANYVKWKQVGNLLYLAGSGPKIYGKVGADLTTEEGYAAAKATGLEIIAVLQAATGDLGRIKQFVKVLGMVNCTADFERHPYVINGCSELFAKVWGEENGIGVRSAVGMGTLPGNIPVEIEVIFELA
;
A
#
# COMPACT_ATOMS: atom_id res chain seq x y z
N MET A 1 -42.13 26.10 -61.60
CA MET A 1 -40.91 25.79 -60.87
C MET A 1 -41.32 25.46 -59.43
N LYS A 2 -41.23 24.15 -59.02
CA LYS A 2 -41.52 23.70 -57.64
C LYS A 2 -40.22 23.42 -56.97
N SER A 3 -39.87 24.22 -55.95
CA SER A 3 -38.70 24.05 -55.16
C SER A 3 -38.95 23.08 -53.98
N THR A 4 -38.26 21.94 -53.95
CA THR A 4 -38.38 20.92 -52.90
C THR A 4 -37.28 21.18 -51.87
N PHE A 5 -37.66 21.63 -50.66
CA PHE A 5 -36.77 21.78 -49.55
C PHE A 5 -36.55 20.39 -48.90
N PHE A 6 -35.30 19.93 -48.92
CA PHE A 6 -34.84 18.72 -48.18
C PHE A 6 -34.41 19.14 -46.76
N PHE A 7 -35.22 18.73 -45.77
CA PHE A 7 -34.82 18.89 -44.34
C PHE A 7 -33.90 17.73 -43.94
N LEU A 8 -32.61 18.03 -43.76
CA LEU A 8 -31.64 17.08 -43.27
C LEU A 8 -31.68 17.10 -41.71
N SER A 9 -32.36 16.09 -41.13
CA SER A 9 -32.42 15.92 -39.65
C SER A 9 -31.11 15.34 -39.16
N PHE A 10 -30.31 16.15 -38.47
CA PHE A 10 -29.05 15.74 -37.80
C PHE A 10 -29.40 15.15 -36.42
N LEU A 11 -29.44 13.81 -36.32
CA LEU A 11 -29.60 13.10 -35.05
C LEU A 11 -28.30 13.18 -34.28
N LEU A 12 -28.28 14.05 -33.26
CA LEU A 12 -27.18 14.15 -32.30
C LEU A 12 -27.21 12.94 -31.37
N PHE A 13 -26.30 11.97 -31.57
CA PHE A 13 -26.14 10.83 -30.69
C PHE A 13 -25.33 11.28 -29.46
N ILE A 14 -26.01 11.70 -28.37
CA ILE A 14 -25.38 11.96 -27.08
C ILE A 14 -25.08 10.59 -26.44
N GLY A 15 -23.86 10.11 -26.64
CA GLY A 15 -23.38 8.94 -25.91
C GLY A 15 -23.37 9.23 -24.40
N LEU A 16 -24.22 8.55 -23.65
CA LEU A 16 -24.17 8.53 -22.18
C LEU A 16 -22.84 7.90 -21.75
N VAL A 17 -21.84 8.73 -21.47
CA VAL A 17 -20.63 8.30 -20.77
C VAL A 17 -21.04 8.01 -19.31
N ASN A 18 -21.33 6.76 -19.01
CA ASN A 18 -21.49 6.34 -17.62
C ASN A 18 -20.12 6.55 -16.93
N PRO A 19 -20.03 7.35 -15.86
CA PRO A 19 -18.80 7.43 -15.09
C PRO A 19 -18.50 6.04 -14.53
N THR A 20 -17.42 5.44 -14.99
CA THR A 20 -16.93 4.18 -14.41
C THR A 20 -16.62 4.48 -12.94
N ALA A 21 -17.37 3.90 -12.03
CA ALA A 21 -17.08 4.04 -10.60
C ALA A 21 -15.63 3.64 -10.34
N ALA A 22 -14.89 4.43 -9.56
CA ALA A 22 -13.52 4.11 -9.20
C ALA A 22 -13.47 2.76 -8.48
N GLN A 23 -12.55 1.90 -8.88
CA GLN A 23 -12.40 0.58 -8.27
C GLN A 23 -12.05 0.71 -6.78
N THR A 24 -12.69 -0.10 -5.96
CA THR A 24 -12.39 -0.20 -4.53
C THR A 24 -11.00 -0.82 -4.28
N PRO A 25 -10.37 -0.56 -3.13
CA PRO A 25 -9.11 -1.22 -2.76
C PRO A 25 -9.19 -2.75 -2.81
N ALA A 26 -10.32 -3.34 -2.39
CA ALA A 26 -10.54 -4.80 -2.44
C ALA A 26 -10.55 -5.32 -3.88
N GLU A 27 -11.24 -4.65 -4.81
CA GLU A 27 -11.25 -5.00 -6.23
C GLU A 27 -9.85 -4.85 -6.85
N LYS A 28 -9.07 -3.83 -6.46
CA LYS A 28 -7.69 -3.65 -6.90
C LYS A 28 -6.79 -4.79 -6.43
N ILE A 29 -6.91 -5.21 -5.18
CA ILE A 29 -6.17 -6.35 -4.62
C ILE A 29 -6.47 -7.62 -5.43
N GLN A 30 -7.75 -7.88 -5.71
CA GLN A 30 -8.17 -9.02 -6.51
C GLN A 30 -7.64 -8.94 -7.96
N GLN A 31 -7.77 -7.80 -8.61
CA GLN A 31 -7.28 -7.56 -9.98
C GLN A 31 -5.78 -7.76 -10.12
N LEU A 32 -5.01 -7.36 -9.09
CA LEU A 32 -3.56 -7.51 -9.03
C LEU A 32 -3.11 -8.93 -8.64
N GLY A 33 -4.05 -9.84 -8.36
CA GLY A 33 -3.76 -11.21 -7.92
C GLY A 33 -3.01 -11.28 -6.59
N LEU A 34 -3.17 -10.26 -5.74
CA LEU A 34 -2.45 -10.18 -4.46
C LEU A 34 -3.07 -11.11 -3.44
N GLN A 35 -2.22 -11.88 -2.76
CA GLN A 35 -2.63 -12.75 -1.65
C GLN A 35 -2.37 -12.01 -0.34
N VAL A 36 -3.43 -11.53 0.31
CA VAL A 36 -3.36 -10.90 1.63
C VAL A 36 -3.28 -12.02 2.67
N PRO A 37 -2.24 -12.06 3.52
CA PRO A 37 -2.09 -13.12 4.52
C PRO A 37 -3.08 -12.97 5.68
N GLU A 38 -3.18 -14.03 6.50
CA GLU A 38 -3.86 -13.92 7.80
C GLU A 38 -3.04 -13.04 8.75
N ILE A 39 -3.75 -12.23 9.55
CA ILE A 39 -3.11 -11.35 10.52
C ILE A 39 -2.37 -12.16 11.59
N SER A 40 -1.10 -11.83 11.81
CA SER A 40 -0.32 -12.40 12.91
C SER A 40 -0.71 -11.78 14.25
N GLN A 41 -0.71 -12.59 15.32
CA GLN A 41 -0.90 -12.07 16.68
C GLN A 41 0.33 -11.30 17.17
N PRO A 42 0.16 -10.31 18.08
CA PRO A 42 1.30 -9.69 18.75
C PRO A 42 2.13 -10.73 19.52
N ILE A 43 3.45 -10.63 19.41
CA ILE A 43 4.40 -11.54 20.07
C ILE A 43 4.89 -11.00 21.44
N ALA A 44 4.43 -9.79 21.82
CA ALA A 44 4.81 -9.10 23.05
C ALA A 44 3.63 -8.25 23.57
N ASN A 45 3.88 -7.45 24.61
CA ASN A 45 2.86 -6.61 25.23
C ASN A 45 2.62 -5.32 24.42
N TYR A 46 1.95 -5.43 23.27
CA TYR A 46 1.50 -4.32 22.43
C TYR A 46 0.24 -4.71 21.65
N VAL A 47 -0.39 -3.73 20.98
CA VAL A 47 -1.52 -3.93 20.08
C VAL A 47 -1.11 -3.63 18.63
N LYS A 48 -1.71 -4.30 17.66
CA LYS A 48 -1.38 -4.13 16.23
C LYS A 48 -1.73 -2.74 15.71
N TRP A 49 -2.75 -2.10 16.28
CA TRP A 49 -3.16 -0.75 15.88
C TRP A 49 -3.76 0.01 17.06
N LYS A 50 -3.76 1.34 16.94
CA LYS A 50 -4.44 2.27 17.83
C LYS A 50 -5.09 3.37 17.00
N GLN A 51 -6.36 3.65 17.25
CA GLN A 51 -7.05 4.78 16.60
C GLN A 51 -7.07 5.99 17.54
N VAL A 52 -6.79 7.18 16.98
CA VAL A 52 -6.88 8.47 17.66
C VAL A 52 -7.57 9.44 16.71
N GLY A 53 -8.82 9.82 17.02
CA GLY A 53 -9.64 10.56 16.08
C GLY A 53 -9.85 9.76 14.78
N ASN A 54 -9.54 10.38 13.65
CA ASN A 54 -9.55 9.73 12.34
C ASN A 54 -8.19 9.13 11.92
N LEU A 55 -7.17 9.17 12.79
CA LEU A 55 -5.86 8.59 12.50
C LEU A 55 -5.77 7.17 13.08
N LEU A 56 -5.30 6.26 12.26
CA LEU A 56 -5.01 4.87 12.62
C LEU A 56 -3.49 4.66 12.62
N TYR A 57 -2.94 4.40 13.79
CA TYR A 57 -1.52 4.09 14.00
C TYR A 57 -1.36 2.58 13.99
N LEU A 58 -0.47 2.05 13.16
CA LEU A 58 -0.12 0.64 13.16
C LEU A 58 1.26 0.43 13.81
N ALA A 59 1.36 -0.65 14.57
CA ALA A 59 2.65 -1.13 15.06
C ALA A 59 3.52 -1.61 13.89
N GLY A 60 4.83 -1.73 14.12
CA GLY A 60 5.77 -2.29 13.17
C GLY A 60 5.30 -3.65 12.63
N SER A 61 5.35 -3.80 11.34
CA SER A 61 5.05 -5.04 10.62
C SER A 61 6.28 -5.48 9.84
N GLY A 62 6.49 -6.79 9.75
CA GLY A 62 7.61 -7.37 9.01
C GLY A 62 7.20 -8.66 8.30
N PRO A 63 7.98 -9.11 7.31
CA PRO A 63 7.68 -10.31 6.55
C PRO A 63 8.11 -11.57 7.30
N LYS A 64 7.64 -12.75 6.85
CA LYS A 64 8.16 -14.06 7.27
C LYS A 64 9.39 -14.46 6.44
N ILE A 65 10.34 -13.53 6.31
CA ILE A 65 11.61 -13.65 5.61
C ILE A 65 12.67 -13.18 6.60
N TYR A 66 13.85 -13.75 6.55
CA TYR A 66 14.92 -13.47 7.52
C TYR A 66 16.23 -13.21 6.80
N GLY A 67 17.06 -12.38 7.39
CA GLY A 67 18.38 -12.04 6.86
C GLY A 67 18.59 -10.53 6.75
N LYS A 68 19.86 -10.17 6.61
CA LYS A 68 20.36 -8.80 6.50
C LYS A 68 20.56 -8.43 5.02
N VAL A 69 19.98 -7.31 4.58
CA VAL A 69 20.17 -6.79 3.22
C VAL A 69 21.62 -6.32 3.04
N GLY A 70 22.22 -6.72 1.95
CA GLY A 70 23.64 -6.47 1.67
C GLY A 70 24.59 -7.57 2.17
N ALA A 71 24.07 -8.54 2.96
CA ALA A 71 24.83 -9.72 3.39
C ALA A 71 24.10 -11.01 3.01
N ASP A 72 22.97 -11.30 3.67
CA ASP A 72 22.19 -12.53 3.46
C ASP A 72 21.23 -12.39 2.28
N LEU A 73 20.77 -11.15 2.02
CA LEU A 73 19.77 -10.81 1.01
C LEU A 73 20.29 -9.71 0.07
N THR A 74 19.93 -9.83 -1.19
CA THR A 74 20.13 -8.78 -2.20
C THR A 74 19.20 -7.58 -1.96
N THR A 75 19.45 -6.47 -2.63
CA THR A 75 18.56 -5.31 -2.60
C THR A 75 17.17 -5.63 -3.13
N GLU A 76 17.08 -6.46 -4.17
CA GLU A 76 15.85 -6.90 -4.82
C GLU A 76 15.03 -7.83 -3.91
N GLU A 77 15.68 -8.70 -3.17
CA GLU A 77 15.03 -9.52 -2.13
C GLU A 77 14.55 -8.65 -0.96
N GLY A 78 15.30 -7.62 -0.58
CA GLY A 78 14.84 -6.60 0.37
C GLY A 78 13.60 -5.86 -0.11
N TYR A 79 13.54 -5.46 -1.38
CA TYR A 79 12.35 -4.87 -2.01
C TYR A 79 11.15 -5.84 -1.97
N ALA A 80 11.35 -7.11 -2.31
CA ALA A 80 10.30 -8.13 -2.24
C ALA A 80 9.80 -8.34 -0.79
N ALA A 81 10.73 -8.32 0.18
CA ALA A 81 10.40 -8.38 1.60
C ALA A 81 9.55 -7.18 2.06
N ALA A 82 9.87 -5.96 1.62
CA ALA A 82 9.07 -4.77 1.89
C ALA A 82 7.67 -4.84 1.25
N LYS A 83 7.56 -5.41 0.05
CA LYS A 83 6.25 -5.67 -0.59
C LYS A 83 5.43 -6.69 0.21
N ALA A 84 6.05 -7.77 0.69
CA ALA A 84 5.39 -8.75 1.55
C ALA A 84 4.93 -8.12 2.88
N THR A 85 5.75 -7.25 3.48
CA THR A 85 5.36 -6.45 4.66
C THR A 85 4.15 -5.56 4.37
N GLY A 86 4.08 -4.95 3.18
CA GLY A 86 2.91 -4.18 2.76
C GLY A 86 1.62 -5.02 2.71
N LEU A 87 1.70 -6.30 2.33
CA LEU A 87 0.55 -7.22 2.38
C LEU A 87 0.13 -7.56 3.82
N GLU A 88 1.10 -7.74 4.75
CA GLU A 88 0.82 -7.90 6.18
C GLU A 88 0.12 -6.64 6.74
N ILE A 89 0.54 -5.45 6.34
CA ILE A 89 -0.09 -4.18 6.72
C ILE A 89 -1.54 -4.12 6.19
N ILE A 90 -1.80 -4.53 4.96
CA ILE A 90 -3.16 -4.63 4.39
C ILE A 90 -4.03 -5.58 5.23
N ALA A 91 -3.51 -6.72 5.68
CA ALA A 91 -4.23 -7.63 6.57
C ALA A 91 -4.60 -6.97 7.90
N VAL A 92 -3.66 -6.20 8.50
CA VAL A 92 -3.91 -5.44 9.74
C VAL A 92 -4.99 -4.37 9.51
N LEU A 93 -4.93 -3.64 8.38
CA LEU A 93 -5.95 -2.64 8.03
C LEU A 93 -7.34 -3.25 7.85
N GLN A 94 -7.43 -4.38 7.15
CA GLN A 94 -8.69 -5.11 6.97
C GLN A 94 -9.27 -5.55 8.33
N ALA A 95 -8.43 -6.04 9.24
CA ALA A 95 -8.86 -6.43 10.58
C ALA A 95 -9.28 -5.22 11.44
N ALA A 96 -8.57 -4.09 11.31
CA ALA A 96 -8.84 -2.88 12.08
C ALA A 96 -10.11 -2.14 11.64
N THR A 97 -10.42 -2.16 10.32
CA THR A 97 -11.49 -1.33 9.74
C THR A 97 -12.70 -2.14 9.29
N GLY A 98 -12.53 -3.45 9.03
CA GLY A 98 -13.54 -4.30 8.39
C GLY A 98 -13.71 -4.03 6.88
N ASP A 99 -13.32 -2.85 6.41
CA ASP A 99 -13.42 -2.42 5.02
C ASP A 99 -12.26 -1.51 4.65
N LEU A 100 -11.46 -1.90 3.66
CA LEU A 100 -10.32 -1.12 3.17
C LEU A 100 -10.75 0.19 2.47
N GLY A 101 -12.00 0.29 2.02
CA GLY A 101 -12.58 1.52 1.48
C GLY A 101 -12.69 2.66 2.50
N ARG A 102 -12.61 2.35 3.81
CA ARG A 102 -12.55 3.35 4.89
C ARG A 102 -11.19 4.04 5.02
N ILE A 103 -10.16 3.55 4.36
CA ILE A 103 -8.85 4.22 4.32
C ILE A 103 -8.94 5.38 3.33
N LYS A 104 -8.87 6.60 3.84
CA LYS A 104 -8.89 7.82 3.03
C LYS A 104 -7.52 8.04 2.38
N GLN A 105 -6.44 8.02 3.17
CA GLN A 105 -5.09 8.22 2.67
C GLN A 105 -4.01 7.70 3.63
N PHE A 106 -2.83 7.46 3.05
CA PHE A 106 -1.60 7.23 3.81
C PHE A 106 -1.03 8.55 4.28
N VAL A 107 -0.76 8.68 5.58
CA VAL A 107 -0.20 9.90 6.16
C VAL A 107 1.31 9.78 6.27
N LYS A 108 1.81 8.68 6.88
CA LYS A 108 3.24 8.50 7.13
C LYS A 108 3.65 7.03 7.01
N VAL A 109 4.83 6.81 6.47
CA VAL A 109 5.53 5.52 6.43
C VAL A 109 6.92 5.70 7.03
N LEU A 110 7.26 4.91 8.05
CA LEU A 110 8.63 4.71 8.52
C LEU A 110 9.06 3.30 8.10
N GLY A 111 9.98 3.22 7.15
CA GLY A 111 10.58 1.96 6.71
C GLY A 111 11.98 1.80 7.29
N MET A 112 12.18 0.74 8.04
CA MET A 112 13.45 0.36 8.66
C MET A 112 14.00 -0.86 7.93
N VAL A 113 15.27 -0.80 7.52
CA VAL A 113 15.95 -1.87 6.77
C VAL A 113 17.08 -2.42 7.61
N ASN A 114 17.03 -3.70 7.98
CA ASN A 114 18.15 -4.43 8.58
C ASN A 114 19.19 -4.68 7.48
N CYS A 115 20.28 -3.92 7.50
CA CYS A 115 21.25 -3.93 6.41
C CYS A 115 22.69 -3.81 6.92
N THR A 116 23.66 -4.06 6.03
CA THR A 116 25.07 -3.83 6.30
C THR A 116 25.33 -2.32 6.51
N ALA A 117 26.45 -1.99 7.18
CA ALA A 117 26.77 -0.60 7.52
C ALA A 117 27.05 0.31 6.32
N ASP A 118 27.44 -0.29 5.20
CA ASP A 118 27.73 0.37 3.92
C ASP A 118 26.56 0.39 2.95
N PHE A 119 25.38 -0.15 3.34
CA PHE A 119 24.21 -0.19 2.48
C PHE A 119 23.54 1.19 2.40
N GLU A 120 23.28 1.67 1.18
CA GLU A 120 22.75 3.03 0.94
C GLU A 120 21.38 3.05 0.23
N ARG A 121 20.87 1.89 -0.23
CA ARG A 121 19.66 1.81 -1.05
C ARG A 121 18.36 1.57 -0.26
N HIS A 122 18.30 2.05 0.99
CA HIS A 122 17.10 1.93 1.84
C HIS A 122 15.81 2.43 1.15
N PRO A 123 15.81 3.61 0.46
CA PRO A 123 14.60 4.08 -0.21
C PRO A 123 14.09 3.13 -1.28
N TYR A 124 14.99 2.48 -2.02
CA TYR A 124 14.63 1.48 -3.03
C TYR A 124 13.97 0.26 -2.39
N VAL A 125 14.54 -0.27 -1.31
CA VAL A 125 13.97 -1.41 -0.58
C VAL A 125 12.54 -1.09 -0.14
N ILE A 126 12.31 0.06 0.50
CA ILE A 126 11.00 0.45 1.02
C ILE A 126 9.99 0.80 -0.10
N ASN A 127 10.46 1.07 -1.33
CA ASN A 127 9.56 1.22 -2.49
C ASN A 127 8.67 -0.02 -2.69
N GLY A 128 9.13 -1.23 -2.36
CA GLY A 128 8.31 -2.43 -2.44
C GLY A 128 6.95 -2.30 -1.73
N CYS A 129 6.94 -1.68 -0.55
CA CYS A 129 5.72 -1.40 0.20
C CYS A 129 4.97 -0.18 -0.38
N SER A 130 5.66 0.95 -0.63
CA SER A 130 5.03 2.19 -1.08
C SER A 130 4.36 2.04 -2.45
N GLU A 131 4.99 1.34 -3.38
CA GLU A 131 4.43 1.07 -4.71
C GLU A 131 3.21 0.12 -4.65
N LEU A 132 3.22 -0.84 -3.71
CA LEU A 132 2.04 -1.68 -3.46
C LEU A 132 0.85 -0.81 -3.02
N PHE A 133 1.07 0.10 -2.07
CA PHE A 133 0.01 0.99 -1.58
C PHE A 133 -0.51 1.93 -2.68
N ALA A 134 0.39 2.51 -3.48
CA ALA A 134 0.01 3.33 -4.64
C ALA A 134 -0.84 2.55 -5.65
N LYS A 135 -0.54 1.27 -5.90
CA LYS A 135 -1.33 0.40 -6.79
C LYS A 135 -2.73 0.10 -6.24
N VAL A 136 -2.88 0.00 -4.91
CA VAL A 136 -4.16 -0.34 -4.27
C VAL A 136 -5.04 0.89 -4.07
N TRP A 137 -4.50 2.02 -3.58
CA TRP A 137 -5.27 3.24 -3.25
C TRP A 137 -5.10 4.39 -4.24
N GLY A 138 -4.28 4.20 -5.31
CA GLY A 138 -3.90 5.26 -6.24
C GLY A 138 -2.76 6.12 -5.69
N GLU A 139 -2.09 6.87 -6.56
CA GLU A 139 -0.93 7.69 -6.17
C GLU A 139 -1.30 8.78 -5.17
N GLU A 140 -2.45 9.43 -5.35
CA GLU A 140 -2.92 10.51 -4.48
C GLU A 140 -3.12 10.06 -3.02
N ASN A 141 -3.76 8.91 -2.81
CA ASN A 141 -4.13 8.41 -1.49
C ASN A 141 -3.17 7.35 -0.96
N GLY A 142 -2.49 6.63 -1.84
CA GLY A 142 -1.57 5.53 -1.51
C GLY A 142 -0.13 5.97 -1.22
N ILE A 143 0.24 7.25 -1.43
CA ILE A 143 1.58 7.77 -1.18
C ILE A 143 1.53 8.81 -0.05
N GLY A 144 2.16 8.50 1.09
CA GLY A 144 2.32 9.41 2.22
C GLY A 144 3.75 9.93 2.34
N VAL A 145 3.98 10.82 3.32
CA VAL A 145 5.36 11.22 3.69
C VAL A 145 6.11 10.01 4.22
N ARG A 146 7.42 9.90 3.94
CA ARG A 146 8.19 8.70 4.23
C ARG A 146 9.60 8.99 4.74
N SER A 147 10.04 8.16 5.71
CA SER A 147 11.46 7.95 6.00
C SER A 147 11.83 6.50 5.68
N ALA A 148 13.02 6.28 5.11
CA ALA A 148 13.61 4.96 4.89
C ALA A 148 15.03 4.99 5.44
N VAL A 149 15.29 4.17 6.48
CA VAL A 149 16.52 4.22 7.28
C VAL A 149 17.12 2.84 7.44
N GLY A 150 18.45 2.78 7.58
CA GLY A 150 19.20 1.58 7.92
C GLY A 150 19.20 1.32 9.41
N MET A 151 19.03 0.06 9.79
CA MET A 151 19.07 -0.43 11.16
C MET A 151 20.18 -1.47 11.31
N GLY A 152 20.91 -1.41 12.42
CA GLY A 152 21.93 -2.41 12.74
C GLY A 152 21.35 -3.81 12.93
N THR A 153 20.16 -3.90 13.53
CA THR A 153 19.39 -5.15 13.73
C THR A 153 17.89 -4.83 13.73
N LEU A 154 17.07 -5.82 13.38
CA LEU A 154 15.62 -5.82 13.58
C LEU A 154 15.18 -7.09 14.32
N PRO A 155 14.02 -7.08 15.00
CA PRO A 155 13.53 -8.23 15.76
C PRO A 155 13.48 -9.50 14.89
N GLY A 156 13.94 -10.64 15.44
CA GLY A 156 13.93 -11.92 14.73
C GLY A 156 14.77 -11.96 13.45
N ASN A 157 15.67 -10.99 13.25
CA ASN A 157 16.49 -10.87 12.05
C ASN A 157 15.66 -10.68 10.76
N ILE A 158 14.47 -10.06 10.84
CA ILE A 158 13.70 -9.69 9.65
C ILE A 158 14.45 -8.62 8.84
N PRO A 159 14.35 -8.62 7.49
CA PRO A 159 15.08 -7.67 6.65
C PRO A 159 14.50 -6.26 6.66
N VAL A 160 13.19 -6.14 6.93
CA VAL A 160 12.51 -4.84 7.04
C VAL A 160 11.46 -4.86 8.13
N GLU A 161 11.26 -3.71 8.76
CA GLU A 161 10.11 -3.42 9.62
C GLU A 161 9.50 -2.09 9.17
N ILE A 162 8.17 -2.03 9.05
CA ILE A 162 7.48 -0.85 8.51
C ILE A 162 6.35 -0.45 9.45
N GLU A 163 6.39 0.80 9.90
CA GLU A 163 5.31 1.47 10.64
C GLU A 163 4.57 2.43 9.73
N VAL A 164 3.23 2.51 9.90
CA VAL A 164 2.40 3.38 9.08
C VAL A 164 1.32 4.09 9.90
N ILE A 165 0.97 5.30 9.46
CA ILE A 165 -0.17 6.05 9.94
C ILE A 165 -1.09 6.31 8.76
N PHE A 166 -2.38 6.01 8.94
CA PHE A 166 -3.45 6.21 7.96
C PHE A 166 -4.45 7.23 8.46
N GLU A 167 -5.12 7.91 7.55
CA GLU A 167 -6.34 8.66 7.82
C GLU A 167 -7.54 7.85 7.36
N LEU A 168 -8.55 7.77 8.21
CA LEU A 168 -9.86 7.17 7.92
C LEU A 168 -10.82 8.22 7.35
N ALA A 169 -11.73 7.78 6.46
CA ALA A 169 -12.81 8.61 5.94
C ALA A 169 -13.87 8.90 7.00
#